data_581b22c8d7b4634a053ce13a4334fd7c
#
_entry.id   581b22c8d7b4634a053ce13a4334fd7c
#
_cell.length_a   1.000
_cell.length_b   1.000
_cell.length_c   1.000
_cell.angle_alpha   90.00
_cell.angle_beta   90.00
_cell.angle_gamma   90.00
#
_symmetry.space_group_name_H-M   'P 1'
#
loop_
_entity.id
_entity.type
_entity.pdbx_description
1 polymer ?
#
loop_
_entity_poly.entity_id
_entity_poly.type
_entity_poly.pdbx_seq_one_letter_code
_entity_poly.pdbx_strand_id
1 'polypeptide(L)'
;MPSGTGTSACYLAKHTDLRVFTAPCVGDSDYLKKQIYELDKDSKVQILNPPKKYHFGNLYKELYEIWLEVCKSGVEFELIYDPVGFMTLFANLDKLGSEILYIHQSGILGNITQKQRYERKLKIKDHK
;
A
#
# COMPACT_ATOMS: atom_id res chain seq x y z
N MET A 1 1.64 6.40 2.10
CA MET A 1 1.35 5.22 2.93
C MET A 1 0.07 4.54 2.47
N PRO A 2 0.02 3.22 2.44
CA PRO A 2 -1.21 2.50 2.08
C PRO A 2 -2.26 2.60 3.19
N SER A 3 -3.55 2.54 2.83
CA SER A 3 -4.65 2.68 3.78
C SER A 3 -5.70 1.59 3.61
N GLY A 4 -6.20 1.09 4.75
CA GLY A 4 -7.47 0.41 4.81
C GLY A 4 -8.61 1.43 4.95
N THR A 5 -8.74 2.02 6.14
CA THR A 5 -9.79 3.02 6.45
C THR A 5 -9.34 4.47 6.32
N GLY A 6 -8.04 4.71 6.16
CA GLY A 6 -7.48 6.05 6.07
C GLY A 6 -7.25 6.75 7.41
N THR A 7 -7.46 6.07 8.52
CA THR A 7 -7.34 6.68 9.86
C THR A 7 -5.93 7.20 10.12
N SER A 8 -4.91 6.39 9.88
CA SER A 8 -3.51 6.78 10.11
C SER A 8 -3.08 7.91 9.20
N ALA A 9 -3.48 7.88 7.93
CA ALA A 9 -3.16 8.94 6.98
C ALA A 9 -3.80 10.26 7.38
N CYS A 10 -5.06 10.24 7.81
CA CYS A 10 -5.75 11.43 8.29
C CYS A 10 -5.05 12.02 9.52
N TYR A 11 -4.69 11.17 10.46
CA TYR A 11 -4.01 11.60 11.68
C TYR A 11 -2.65 12.23 11.35
N LEU A 12 -1.88 11.58 10.49
CA LEU A 12 -0.59 12.10 10.06
C LEU A 12 -0.73 13.46 9.37
N ALA A 13 -1.70 13.60 8.47
CA ALA A 13 -1.91 14.85 7.74
C ALA A 13 -2.26 16.02 8.65
N LYS A 14 -2.92 15.76 9.79
CA LYS A 14 -3.24 16.78 10.80
C LYS A 14 -2.00 17.29 11.53
N HIS A 15 -0.95 16.49 11.61
CA HIS A 15 0.19 16.77 12.47
C HIS A 15 1.48 17.01 11.71
N THR A 16 1.41 17.23 10.40
CA THR A 16 2.56 17.56 9.57
C THR A 16 2.19 18.60 8.53
N ASP A 17 3.17 19.40 8.13
CA ASP A 17 3.03 20.34 7.00
C ASP A 17 3.38 19.66 5.66
N LEU A 18 3.87 18.45 5.70
CA LEU A 18 4.19 17.69 4.49
C LEU A 18 2.91 17.23 3.78
N ARG A 19 3.00 17.09 2.48
CA ARG A 19 1.90 16.50 1.71
C ARG A 19 1.80 15.02 2.03
N VAL A 20 0.64 14.56 2.44
CA VAL A 20 0.39 13.16 2.76
C VAL A 20 -0.45 12.53 1.66
N PHE A 21 0.09 11.49 1.08
CA PHE A 21 -0.55 10.70 0.03
C PHE A 21 -0.87 9.31 0.55
N THR A 22 -1.98 8.76 0.11
CA THR A 22 -2.37 7.41 0.47
C THR A 22 -2.95 6.66 -0.72
N ALA A 23 -2.93 5.34 -0.63
CA ALA A 23 -3.48 4.44 -1.65
C ALA A 23 -4.56 3.57 -1.05
N PRO A 24 -5.70 3.37 -1.73
CA PRO A 24 -6.75 2.48 -1.26
C PRO A 24 -6.31 1.03 -1.40
N CYS A 25 -6.34 0.28 -0.30
CA CYS A 25 -6.04 -1.15 -0.28
C CYS A 25 -7.28 -1.99 -0.02
N VAL A 26 -8.33 -1.37 0.53
CA VAL A 26 -9.63 -1.98 0.79
C VAL A 26 -10.67 -1.13 0.11
N GLY A 27 -11.39 -1.70 -0.85
CA GLY A 27 -12.32 -0.93 -1.67
C GLY A 27 -11.61 -0.09 -2.73
N ASP A 28 -12.27 0.93 -3.22
CA ASP A 28 -11.72 1.85 -4.23
C ASP A 28 -11.45 3.24 -3.64
N SER A 29 -10.99 4.16 -4.50
CA SER A 29 -10.70 5.53 -4.09
C SER A 29 -11.92 6.26 -3.57
N ASP A 30 -13.08 6.04 -4.17
CA ASP A 30 -14.32 6.71 -3.74
C ASP A 30 -14.72 6.26 -2.35
N TYR A 31 -14.59 4.98 -2.06
CA TYR A 31 -14.85 4.43 -0.75
C TYR A 31 -13.88 5.01 0.30
N LEU A 32 -12.60 5.06 -0.02
CA LEU A 32 -11.60 5.63 0.88
C LEU A 32 -11.83 7.12 1.10
N LYS A 33 -12.17 7.86 0.06
CA LYS A 33 -12.49 9.28 0.15
C LYS A 33 -13.66 9.52 1.09
N LYS A 34 -14.69 8.70 0.99
CA LYS A 34 -15.85 8.78 1.88
C LYS A 34 -15.47 8.51 3.33
N GLN A 35 -14.65 7.50 3.56
CA GLN A 35 -14.19 7.17 4.91
C GLN A 35 -13.34 8.28 5.51
N ILE A 36 -12.45 8.87 4.72
CA ILE A 36 -11.63 10.01 5.16
C ILE A 36 -12.53 11.20 5.50
N TYR A 37 -13.52 11.49 4.68
CA TYR A 37 -14.45 12.59 4.93
C TYR A 37 -15.23 12.40 6.23
N GLU A 38 -15.62 11.17 6.55
CA GLU A 38 -16.31 10.85 7.80
C GLU A 38 -15.41 11.04 9.03
N LEU A 39 -14.11 10.78 8.87
CA LEU A 39 -13.14 10.97 9.95
C LEU A 39 -12.78 12.45 10.14
N ASP A 40 -12.60 13.15 9.05
CA ASP A 40 -12.21 14.57 9.04
C ASP A 40 -12.58 15.16 7.68
N LYS A 41 -13.68 15.94 7.65
CA LYS A 41 -14.16 16.56 6.41
C LYS A 41 -13.17 17.57 5.82
N ASP A 42 -12.23 18.07 6.63
CA ASP A 42 -11.24 19.06 6.22
C ASP A 42 -9.87 18.43 5.99
N SER A 43 -9.79 17.11 5.92
CA SER A 43 -8.53 16.40 5.74
C SER A 43 -7.83 16.80 4.44
N LYS A 44 -6.51 17.01 4.54
CA LYS A 44 -5.65 17.35 3.40
C LYS A 44 -5.01 16.11 2.75
N VAL A 45 -5.39 14.92 3.19
CA VAL A 45 -4.87 13.69 2.58
C VAL A 45 -5.24 13.61 1.11
N GLN A 46 -4.27 13.31 0.28
CA GLN A 46 -4.47 13.11 -1.16
C GLN A 46 -4.45 11.62 -1.46
N ILE A 47 -5.46 11.16 -2.21
CA ILE A 47 -5.57 9.75 -2.59
C ILE A 47 -4.97 9.56 -3.98
N LEU A 48 -4.06 8.61 -4.10
CA LEU A 48 -3.48 8.19 -5.36
C LEU A 48 -4.12 6.86 -5.78
N ASN A 49 -4.36 6.71 -7.08
CA ASN A 49 -4.93 5.48 -7.60
C ASN A 49 -3.83 4.49 -7.99
N PRO A 50 -3.99 3.20 -7.66
CA PRO A 50 -3.14 2.16 -8.22
C PRO A 50 -3.37 2.04 -9.73
N PRO A 51 -2.45 1.39 -10.47
CA PRO A 51 -2.56 1.27 -11.93
C PRO A 51 -3.76 0.45 -12.38
N LYS A 52 -4.29 -0.39 -11.49
CA LYS A 52 -5.53 -1.12 -11.72
C LYS A 52 -6.18 -1.41 -10.37
N LYS A 53 -7.42 -1.91 -10.39
CA LYS A 53 -8.11 -2.29 -9.16
C LYS A 53 -7.55 -3.59 -8.60
N TYR A 54 -7.09 -3.55 -7.36
CA TYR A 54 -6.66 -4.71 -6.62
C TYR A 54 -7.68 -5.02 -5.52
N HIS A 55 -8.22 -6.22 -5.55
CA HIS A 55 -9.14 -6.66 -4.50
C HIS A 55 -8.36 -7.11 -3.28
N PHE A 56 -8.76 -6.62 -2.12
CA PHE A 56 -8.07 -6.85 -0.86
C PHE A 56 -7.84 -8.34 -0.61
N GLY A 57 -6.62 -8.69 -0.29
CA GLY A 57 -6.24 -10.06 0.04
C GLY A 57 -6.12 -11.01 -1.13
N ASN A 58 -6.55 -10.63 -2.34
CA ASN A 58 -6.37 -11.47 -3.51
C ASN A 58 -4.91 -11.49 -3.95
N LEU A 59 -4.55 -12.56 -4.65
CA LEU A 59 -3.18 -12.78 -5.08
C LEU A 59 -2.98 -12.32 -6.51
N TYR A 60 -2.00 -11.44 -6.72
CA TYR A 60 -1.62 -10.93 -8.04
C TYR A 60 -0.12 -11.12 -8.20
N LYS A 61 0.29 -11.70 -9.32
CA LYS A 61 1.71 -11.96 -9.59
C LYS A 61 2.55 -10.68 -9.48
N GLU A 62 2.08 -9.59 -10.04
CA GLU A 62 2.81 -8.32 -10.00
C GLU A 62 2.98 -7.76 -8.59
N LEU A 63 2.04 -8.03 -7.68
CA LEU A 63 2.18 -7.62 -6.29
C LEU A 63 3.28 -8.40 -5.57
N TYR A 64 3.37 -9.70 -5.85
CA TYR A 64 4.43 -10.52 -5.30
C TYR A 64 5.79 -10.11 -5.84
N GLU A 65 5.87 -9.83 -7.14
CA GLU A 65 7.11 -9.40 -7.79
C GLU A 65 7.62 -8.08 -7.24
N ILE A 66 6.74 -7.09 -7.06
CA ILE A 66 7.17 -5.80 -6.50
C ILE A 66 7.59 -5.94 -5.03
N TRP A 67 6.92 -6.82 -4.28
CA TRP A 67 7.30 -7.09 -2.90
C TRP A 67 8.71 -7.67 -2.83
N LEU A 68 9.03 -8.64 -3.68
CA LEU A 68 10.38 -9.21 -3.76
C LEU A 68 11.40 -8.11 -4.07
N GLU A 69 11.06 -7.24 -4.99
CA GLU A 69 11.95 -6.16 -5.44
C GLU A 69 12.23 -5.15 -4.32
N VAL A 70 11.21 -4.67 -3.64
CA VAL A 70 11.40 -3.66 -2.58
C VAL A 70 12.07 -4.25 -1.34
N CYS A 71 11.88 -5.53 -1.06
CA CYS A 71 12.54 -6.19 0.05
C CYS A 71 14.06 -6.34 -0.16
N LYS A 72 14.55 -6.20 -1.39
CA LYS A 72 16.00 -6.18 -1.67
C LYS A 72 16.71 -5.03 -0.99
N SER A 73 15.99 -4.00 -0.57
CA SER A 73 16.56 -2.87 0.19
C SER A 73 17.07 -3.26 1.58
N GLY A 74 16.74 -4.47 2.05
CA GLY A 74 17.06 -4.92 3.40
C GLY A 74 15.92 -4.72 4.39
N VAL A 75 14.82 -4.12 3.97
CA VAL A 75 13.62 -3.95 4.78
C VAL A 75 12.61 -5.00 4.36
N GLU A 76 12.09 -5.75 5.33
CA GLU A 76 10.99 -6.67 5.05
C GLU A 76 9.69 -5.91 5.12
N PHE A 77 9.07 -5.66 3.95
CA PHE A 77 7.77 -5.03 3.86
C PHE A 77 6.67 -6.08 4.04
N GLU A 78 5.51 -5.61 4.44
CA GLU A 78 4.35 -6.46 4.61
C GLU A 78 3.77 -6.82 3.22
N LEU A 79 3.15 -8.00 3.07
CA LEU A 79 2.84 -8.57 1.75
C LEU A 79 1.40 -8.36 1.30
N ILE A 80 0.57 -7.64 2.07
CA ILE A 80 -0.83 -7.36 1.70
C ILE A 80 -1.02 -5.91 1.30
N TYR A 81 -0.63 -4.98 2.16
CA TYR A 81 -0.82 -3.53 1.94
C TYR A 81 0.33 -2.90 1.16
N ASP A 82 1.56 -3.20 1.53
CA ASP A 82 2.71 -2.53 0.94
C ASP A 82 2.86 -2.76 -0.56
N PRO A 83 2.59 -3.95 -1.12
CA PRO A 83 2.68 -4.11 -2.57
C PRO A 83 1.76 -3.16 -3.33
N VAL A 84 0.52 -2.99 -2.88
CA VAL A 84 -0.41 -2.03 -3.48
C VAL A 84 0.10 -0.61 -3.29
N GLY A 85 0.64 -0.30 -2.11
CA GLY A 85 1.26 1.00 -1.82
C GLY A 85 2.39 1.33 -2.79
N PHE A 86 3.30 0.39 -3.02
CA PHE A 86 4.41 0.60 -3.95
C PHE A 86 3.97 0.65 -5.41
N MET A 87 3.02 -0.19 -5.83
CA MET A 87 2.46 -0.11 -7.18
C MET A 87 1.84 1.27 -7.43
N THR A 88 1.12 1.79 -6.45
CA THR A 88 0.51 3.12 -6.52
C THR A 88 1.57 4.21 -6.57
N LEU A 89 2.59 4.10 -5.72
CA LEU A 89 3.70 5.05 -5.68
C LEU A 89 4.37 5.15 -7.05
N PHE A 90 4.76 4.02 -7.62
CA PHE A 90 5.48 4.01 -8.89
C PHE A 90 4.61 4.45 -10.08
N ALA A 91 3.31 4.23 -10.00
CA ALA A 91 2.38 4.68 -11.04
C ALA A 91 2.11 6.18 -10.99
N ASN A 92 2.44 6.85 -9.88
CA ASN A 92 2.12 8.26 -9.65
C ASN A 92 3.34 9.12 -9.33
N LEU A 93 4.54 8.71 -9.74
CA LEU A 93 5.77 9.45 -9.44
C LEU A 93 5.73 10.89 -9.98
N ASP A 94 5.04 11.13 -11.08
CA ASP A 94 4.86 12.45 -11.67
C ASP A 94 4.08 13.41 -10.77
N LYS A 95 3.28 12.90 -9.85
CA LYS A 95 2.48 13.71 -8.90
C LYS A 95 3.20 13.97 -7.60
N LEU A 96 4.34 13.32 -7.38
CA LEU A 96 5.10 13.40 -6.14
C LEU A 96 6.32 14.26 -6.32
N GLY A 97 6.85 14.80 -5.21
CA GLY A 97 8.09 15.56 -5.24
C GLY A 97 9.33 14.65 -5.39
N SER A 98 10.50 15.28 -5.40
CA SER A 98 11.77 14.57 -5.54
C SER A 98 12.17 13.82 -4.27
N GLU A 99 11.65 14.22 -3.12
CA GLU A 99 11.93 13.58 -1.83
C GLU A 99 10.67 12.90 -1.33
N ILE A 100 10.72 11.59 -1.18
CA ILE A 100 9.57 10.78 -0.80
C ILE A 100 9.92 9.96 0.43
N LEU A 101 9.09 10.08 1.47
CA LEU A 101 9.14 9.21 2.63
C LEU A 101 7.99 8.22 2.53
N TYR A 102 8.31 6.95 2.38
CA TYR A 102 7.32 5.89 2.41
C TYR A 102 7.17 5.38 3.83
N ILE A 103 5.94 5.39 4.33
CA ILE A 103 5.65 4.88 5.67
C ILE A 103 4.94 3.54 5.53
N HIS A 104 5.60 2.48 5.98
CA HIS A 104 4.97 1.19 6.13
C HIS A 104 4.73 0.96 7.63
N GLN A 105 3.54 0.51 7.96
CA GLN A 105 3.11 0.45 9.36
C GLN A 105 2.53 -0.90 9.76
N SER A 106 2.33 -1.77 8.80
CA SER A 106 1.76 -3.09 9.06
C SER A 106 2.83 -4.05 9.56
N GLY A 107 2.42 -4.95 10.45
CA GLY A 107 3.31 -6.01 10.92
C GLY A 107 3.53 -7.08 9.86
N ILE A 108 4.64 -7.81 9.98
CA ILE A 108 5.06 -8.79 8.98
C ILE A 108 4.70 -10.24 9.34
N LEU A 109 4.00 -10.47 10.44
CA LEU A 109 3.64 -11.84 10.85
C LEU A 109 2.81 -12.57 9.80
N GLY A 110 1.94 -11.86 9.11
CA GLY A 110 1.12 -12.43 8.04
C GLY A 110 1.88 -12.81 6.79
N ASN A 111 3.13 -12.37 6.65
CA ASN A 111 3.92 -12.63 5.44
C ASN A 111 4.18 -14.11 5.22
N ILE A 112 4.38 -14.88 6.27
CA ILE A 112 4.65 -16.33 6.17
C ILE A 112 3.50 -17.01 5.44
N THR A 113 2.28 -16.80 5.91
CA THR A 113 1.08 -17.40 5.30
C THR A 113 0.83 -16.87 3.90
N GLN A 114 0.95 -15.56 3.72
CA GLN A 114 0.70 -14.93 2.43
C GLN A 114 1.72 -15.37 1.38
N LYS A 115 2.98 -15.49 1.76
CA LYS A 115 4.03 -15.99 0.88
C LYS A 115 3.74 -17.42 0.45
N GLN A 116 3.31 -18.28 1.38
CA GLN A 116 2.93 -19.64 1.06
C GLN A 116 1.77 -19.69 0.06
N ARG A 117 0.78 -18.81 0.22
CA ARG A 117 -0.33 -18.68 -0.73
C ARG A 117 0.15 -18.31 -2.13
N TYR A 118 1.07 -17.33 -2.23
CA TYR A 118 1.66 -16.94 -3.50
C TYR A 118 2.46 -18.07 -4.14
N GLU A 119 3.27 -18.77 -3.36
CA GLU A 119 4.07 -19.89 -3.85
C GLU A 119 3.18 -20.98 -4.44
N ARG A 120 2.07 -21.29 -3.78
CA ARG A 120 1.12 -22.28 -4.30
C ARG A 120 0.42 -21.78 -5.56
N LYS A 121 -0.06 -20.54 -5.58
CA LYS A 121 -0.77 -19.99 -6.73
C LYS A 121 0.12 -19.87 -7.95
N LEU A 122 1.33 -19.40 -7.76
CA LEU A 122 2.28 -19.17 -8.85
C LEU A 122 3.08 -20.42 -9.19
N LYS A 123 2.85 -21.51 -8.47
CA LYS A 123 3.58 -22.79 -8.63
C LYS A 123 5.10 -22.60 -8.50
N ILE A 124 5.50 -21.72 -7.61
CA ILE A 124 6.91 -21.50 -7.33
C ILE A 124 7.41 -22.68 -6.51
N LYS A 125 8.42 -23.37 -7.03
CA LYS A 125 9.07 -24.42 -6.28
C LYS A 125 10.01 -23.82 -5.27
N ASP A 126 9.88 -24.25 -4.02
CA ASP A 126 10.79 -23.85 -2.98
C ASP A 126 12.08 -24.66 -3.14
N HIS A 127 13.08 -24.01 -3.69
CA HIS A 127 14.41 -24.61 -3.82
C HIS A 127 15.23 -24.23 -2.61
N LYS A 128 15.23 -25.09 -1.68
CA LYS A 128 16.06 -24.90 -0.49
C LYS A 128 17.48 -25.37 -0.72
#